data_b50b1363e5185970c0ffb6954dbdb56e
#
_entry.id   b50b1363e5185970c0ffb6954dbdb56e
#
_cell.length_a   1.000
_cell.length_b   1.000
_cell.length_c   1.000
_cell.angle_alpha   90.00
_cell.angle_beta   90.00
_cell.angle_gamma   90.00
#
_symmetry.space_group_name_H-M   'P 1'
#
loop_
_entity.id
_entity.type
_entity.pdbx_description
1 polymer ?
#
loop_
_entity_poly.entity_id
_entity_poly.type
_entity_poly.pdbx_seq_one_letter_code
_entity_poly.pdbx_strand_id
1 'polypeptide(L)'
;MEELVAGDIVHLSAGVMVPADVRILQAKDLFISQSALTGESEPVEKTGALVKEERAFTEMENLAFLGSSVVSGSAKGLVLAVGNSTMLGSLAKSLNQKPPKTTFEKGVNAVSWVLIRFMLVMVPVVLFVNGFTKGDWMQAVLFAISIAVGLTPEMLPMIVTASLAKGALTMSKEKVIMKNLNSIQNLGSMDLLCTDKTGTLTQDKVILEYHLNVDGAEDDRVLRHAFLNSWFQTGLKNLIDLA
;
A
#
# COMPACT_ATOMS: atom_id res chain seq x y z
N MET A 1 16.18 15.48 -14.05
CA MET A 1 14.92 14.74 -14.26
C MET A 1 13.71 15.66 -14.43
N GLU A 2 13.79 16.91 -13.96
CA GLU A 2 12.66 17.86 -14.01
C GLU A 2 12.31 18.37 -15.43
N GLU A 3 13.23 18.21 -16.39
CA GLU A 3 13.07 18.68 -17.78
C GLU A 3 12.62 17.57 -18.76
N LEU A 4 12.42 16.34 -18.27
CA LEU A 4 12.07 15.20 -19.12
C LEU A 4 10.61 15.30 -19.60
N VAL A 5 10.39 15.16 -20.91
CA VAL A 5 9.06 15.21 -21.53
C VAL A 5 8.79 13.99 -22.40
N ALA A 6 7.52 13.72 -22.67
CA ALA A 6 7.13 12.67 -23.61
C ALA A 6 7.68 12.98 -25.01
N GLY A 7 8.30 11.99 -25.63
CA GLY A 7 9.00 12.13 -26.91
C GLY A 7 10.53 12.18 -26.81
N ASP A 8 11.08 12.40 -25.63
CA ASP A 8 12.52 12.37 -25.41
C ASP A 8 13.11 10.97 -25.55
N ILE A 9 14.39 10.92 -25.92
CA ILE A 9 15.17 9.68 -25.96
C ILE A 9 16.08 9.63 -24.73
N VAL A 10 15.91 8.59 -23.93
CA VAL A 10 16.72 8.33 -22.75
C VAL A 10 17.68 7.15 -22.98
N HIS A 11 18.86 7.26 -22.38
CA HIS A 11 19.84 6.18 -22.30
C HIS A 11 19.75 5.53 -20.92
N LEU A 12 19.50 4.23 -20.90
CA LEU A 12 19.45 3.41 -19.70
C LEU A 12 20.72 2.56 -19.63
N SER A 13 21.31 2.45 -18.44
CA SER A 13 22.50 1.63 -18.16
C SER A 13 22.38 0.98 -16.80
N ALA A 14 23.15 -0.08 -16.55
CA ALA A 14 23.15 -0.78 -15.28
C ALA A 14 23.34 0.16 -14.08
N GLY A 15 22.54 -0.02 -13.02
CA GLY A 15 22.54 0.78 -11.80
C GLY A 15 21.71 2.06 -11.87
N VAL A 16 21.10 2.40 -13.01
CA VAL A 16 20.24 3.59 -13.17
C VAL A 16 18.78 3.22 -12.94
N MET A 17 18.04 4.10 -12.28
CA MET A 17 16.58 4.01 -12.21
C MET A 17 15.95 4.53 -13.50
N VAL A 18 14.92 3.86 -13.98
CA VAL A 18 14.11 4.26 -15.12
C VAL A 18 13.37 5.56 -14.76
N PRO A 19 13.61 6.68 -15.48
CA PRO A 19 13.15 8.01 -15.06
C PRO A 19 11.70 8.33 -15.43
N ALA A 20 11.08 7.51 -16.27
CA ALA A 20 9.74 7.71 -16.82
C ALA A 20 9.21 6.38 -17.36
N ASP A 21 7.95 6.33 -17.82
CA ASP A 21 7.50 5.19 -18.60
C ASP A 21 8.06 5.31 -20.02
N VAL A 22 8.85 4.33 -20.42
CA VAL A 22 9.61 4.35 -21.68
C VAL A 22 9.33 3.12 -22.53
N ARG A 23 9.28 3.31 -23.83
CA ARG A 23 9.34 2.24 -24.80
C ARG A 23 10.80 1.98 -25.17
N ILE A 24 11.24 0.75 -25.03
CA ILE A 24 12.57 0.32 -25.43
C ILE A 24 12.63 0.27 -26.95
N LEU A 25 13.58 1.03 -27.53
CA LEU A 25 13.84 1.06 -28.98
C LEU A 25 14.99 0.13 -29.36
N GLN A 26 16.02 0.11 -28.52
CA GLN A 26 17.22 -0.73 -28.67
C GLN A 26 17.64 -1.19 -27.28
N ALA A 27 17.98 -2.45 -27.13
CA ALA A 27 18.49 -3.03 -25.90
C ALA A 27 19.67 -3.96 -26.21
N LYS A 28 20.61 -4.03 -25.26
CA LYS A 28 21.72 -4.99 -25.26
C LYS A 28 21.81 -5.57 -23.85
N ASP A 29 21.49 -6.87 -23.72
CA ASP A 29 21.53 -7.63 -22.47
C ASP A 29 20.82 -6.91 -21.30
N LEU A 30 19.66 -6.29 -21.59
CA LEU A 30 18.95 -5.43 -20.67
C LEU A 30 18.06 -6.24 -19.73
N PHE A 31 18.37 -6.20 -18.45
CA PHE A 31 17.54 -6.77 -17.38
C PHE A 31 17.10 -5.65 -16.43
N ILE A 32 15.81 -5.59 -16.16
CA ILE A 32 15.18 -4.56 -15.32
C ILE A 32 14.44 -5.22 -14.16
N SER A 33 14.73 -4.79 -12.93
CA SER A 33 13.93 -5.14 -11.76
C SER A 33 12.70 -4.23 -11.70
N GLN A 34 11.52 -4.84 -11.70
CA GLN A 34 10.21 -4.18 -11.59
C GLN A 34 9.55 -4.43 -10.23
N SER A 35 10.31 -4.85 -9.23
CA SER A 35 9.81 -5.26 -7.90
C SER A 35 8.91 -4.22 -7.24
N ALA A 36 9.17 -2.93 -7.45
CA ALA A 36 8.34 -1.84 -6.92
C ALA A 36 6.90 -1.81 -7.50
N LEU A 37 6.68 -2.40 -8.70
CA LEU A 37 5.39 -2.42 -9.39
C LEU A 37 4.71 -3.78 -9.31
N THR A 38 5.49 -4.86 -9.43
CA THR A 38 4.97 -6.23 -9.53
C THR A 38 5.09 -7.03 -8.24
N GLY A 39 5.96 -6.59 -7.30
CA GLY A 39 6.34 -7.36 -6.12
C GLY A 39 7.29 -8.53 -6.42
N GLU A 40 7.65 -8.76 -7.69
CA GLU A 40 8.55 -9.85 -8.08
C GLU A 40 10.01 -9.38 -8.03
N SER A 41 10.86 -10.14 -7.32
CA SER A 41 12.26 -9.78 -7.12
C SER A 41 13.15 -10.12 -8.33
N GLU A 42 12.69 -11.02 -9.21
CA GLU A 42 13.47 -11.49 -10.36
C GLU A 42 13.48 -10.43 -11.47
N PRO A 43 14.67 -10.07 -11.99
CA PRO A 43 14.79 -9.12 -13.10
C PRO A 43 14.22 -9.70 -14.39
N VAL A 44 13.50 -8.87 -15.14
CA VAL A 44 12.87 -9.23 -16.41
C VAL A 44 13.74 -8.74 -17.56
N GLU A 45 13.99 -9.60 -18.53
CA GLU A 45 14.66 -9.23 -19.78
C GLU A 45 13.77 -8.28 -20.60
N LYS A 46 14.36 -7.21 -21.12
CA LYS A 46 13.67 -6.22 -21.95
C LYS A 46 14.33 -6.06 -23.30
N THR A 47 13.51 -6.00 -24.33
CA THR A 47 13.94 -5.93 -25.73
C THR A 47 13.29 -4.78 -26.48
N GLY A 48 13.87 -4.36 -27.61
CA GLY A 48 13.27 -3.39 -28.52
C GLY A 48 12.27 -4.00 -29.52
N ALA A 49 12.03 -5.32 -29.48
CA ALA A 49 11.17 -6.03 -30.40
C ALA A 49 9.70 -5.57 -30.31
N LEU A 50 8.96 -5.74 -31.41
CA LEU A 50 7.52 -5.51 -31.41
C LEU A 50 6.82 -6.69 -30.77
N VAL A 51 6.10 -6.45 -29.70
CA VAL A 51 5.24 -7.44 -29.05
C VAL A 51 3.95 -7.54 -29.84
N LYS A 52 3.62 -8.76 -30.30
CA LYS A 52 2.43 -9.03 -31.12
C LYS A 52 1.26 -9.58 -30.30
N GLU A 53 1.50 -9.94 -29.04
CA GLU A 53 0.51 -10.54 -28.16
C GLU A 53 -0.03 -9.53 -27.16
N GLU A 54 -1.33 -9.63 -26.85
CA GLU A 54 -1.93 -8.87 -25.76
C GLU A 54 -1.48 -9.49 -24.43
N ARG A 55 -0.57 -8.81 -23.73
CA ARG A 55 -0.08 -9.14 -22.39
C ARG A 55 -0.37 -7.98 -21.44
N ALA A 56 -0.33 -8.24 -20.15
CA ALA A 56 -0.37 -7.16 -19.17
C ALA A 56 0.78 -6.17 -19.42
N PHE A 57 0.55 -4.89 -19.20
CA PHE A 57 1.57 -3.85 -19.45
C PHE A 57 2.90 -4.13 -18.77
N THR A 58 2.87 -4.69 -17.55
CA THR A 58 4.08 -5.04 -16.78
C THR A 58 4.86 -6.20 -17.38
N GLU A 59 4.20 -7.07 -18.16
CA GLU A 59 4.79 -8.24 -18.81
C GLU A 59 5.34 -7.91 -20.20
N MET A 60 5.04 -6.71 -20.73
CA MET A 60 5.56 -6.32 -22.04
C MET A 60 7.07 -6.14 -22.01
N GLU A 61 7.76 -6.92 -22.84
CA GLU A 61 9.24 -6.91 -22.92
C GLU A 61 9.81 -5.60 -23.46
N ASN A 62 9.01 -4.82 -24.19
CA ASN A 62 9.43 -3.57 -24.82
C ASN A 62 9.06 -2.31 -24.04
N LEU A 63 8.56 -2.45 -22.82
CA LEU A 63 8.22 -1.35 -21.93
C LEU A 63 9.03 -1.43 -20.63
N ALA A 64 9.47 -0.27 -20.17
CA ALA A 64 10.07 -0.09 -18.85
C ALA A 64 9.38 1.07 -18.14
N PHE A 65 9.17 0.95 -16.83
CA PHE A 65 8.33 1.85 -16.07
C PHE A 65 9.10 2.67 -15.06
N LEU A 66 8.61 3.85 -14.74
CA LEU A 66 9.13 4.69 -13.67
C LEU A 66 9.26 3.89 -12.37
N GLY A 67 10.39 4.06 -11.67
CA GLY A 67 10.64 3.39 -10.40
C GLY A 67 11.24 1.99 -10.50
N SER A 68 11.38 1.46 -11.72
CA SER A 68 12.14 0.24 -11.98
C SER A 68 13.65 0.54 -12.02
N SER A 69 14.48 -0.44 -11.71
CA SER A 69 15.94 -0.29 -11.75
C SER A 69 16.57 -1.19 -12.81
N VAL A 70 17.53 -0.64 -13.56
CA VAL A 70 18.32 -1.43 -14.53
C VAL A 70 19.36 -2.25 -13.77
N VAL A 71 19.23 -3.57 -13.84
CA VAL A 71 20.15 -4.51 -13.17
C VAL A 71 21.39 -4.74 -14.02
N SER A 72 21.21 -4.96 -15.32
CA SER A 72 22.32 -5.17 -16.27
C SER A 72 21.98 -4.66 -17.66
N GLY A 73 23.00 -4.54 -18.49
CA GLY A 73 22.88 -4.13 -19.89
C GLY A 73 22.68 -2.63 -20.09
N SER A 74 22.27 -2.28 -21.31
CA SER A 74 22.01 -0.90 -21.72
C SER A 74 20.88 -0.82 -22.74
N ALA A 75 20.21 0.32 -22.79
CA ALA A 75 19.13 0.56 -23.75
C ALA A 75 19.00 2.03 -24.17
N LYS A 76 18.35 2.22 -25.31
CA LYS A 76 17.74 3.49 -25.70
C LYS A 76 16.23 3.35 -25.63
N GLY A 77 15.57 4.25 -24.93
CA GLY A 77 14.12 4.25 -24.77
C GLY A 77 13.52 5.60 -25.15
N LEU A 78 12.31 5.54 -25.73
CA LEU A 78 11.46 6.69 -26.00
C LEU A 78 10.55 6.93 -24.81
N VAL A 79 10.56 8.11 -24.24
CA VAL A 79 9.67 8.50 -23.14
C VAL A 79 8.23 8.58 -23.63
N LEU A 80 7.33 7.83 -22.99
CA LEU A 80 5.90 7.81 -23.29
C LEU A 80 5.10 8.67 -22.32
N ALA A 81 5.42 8.58 -21.02
CA ALA A 81 4.72 9.31 -19.96
C ALA A 81 5.69 9.71 -18.86
N VAL A 82 5.42 10.86 -18.21
CA VAL A 82 6.24 11.43 -17.14
C VAL A 82 5.42 11.78 -15.91
N GLY A 83 6.03 11.78 -14.73
CA GLY A 83 5.44 12.23 -13.48
C GLY A 83 4.11 11.51 -13.14
N ASN A 84 3.07 12.30 -12.91
CA ASN A 84 1.74 11.78 -12.52
C ASN A 84 1.01 10.99 -13.62
N SER A 85 1.47 11.08 -14.87
CA SER A 85 0.89 10.35 -16.00
C SER A 85 1.51 8.96 -16.19
N THR A 86 2.58 8.64 -15.46
CA THR A 86 3.20 7.32 -15.47
C THR A 86 2.33 6.29 -14.73
N MET A 87 2.60 5.01 -14.94
CA MET A 87 1.91 3.93 -14.22
C MET A 87 2.08 4.09 -12.70
N LEU A 88 3.30 4.30 -12.21
CA LEU A 88 3.56 4.54 -10.80
C LEU A 88 2.87 5.82 -10.29
N GLY A 89 2.88 6.90 -11.07
CA GLY A 89 2.20 8.16 -10.74
C GLY A 89 0.70 7.99 -10.59
N SER A 90 0.06 7.21 -11.46
CA SER A 90 -1.37 6.90 -11.39
C SER A 90 -1.72 6.09 -10.14
N LEU A 91 -0.89 5.12 -9.76
CA LEU A 91 -1.03 4.35 -8.52
C LEU A 91 -0.86 5.25 -7.29
N ALA A 92 0.16 6.11 -7.27
CA ALA A 92 0.38 7.07 -6.18
C ALA A 92 -0.81 8.03 -6.00
N LYS A 93 -1.42 8.49 -7.10
CA LYS A 93 -2.63 9.31 -7.05
C LYS A 93 -3.82 8.55 -6.44
N SER A 94 -3.97 7.28 -6.73
CA SER A 94 -5.01 6.42 -6.16
C SER A 94 -4.80 6.18 -4.66
N LEU A 95 -3.55 6.04 -4.21
CA LEU A 95 -3.19 5.87 -2.81
C LEU A 95 -3.40 7.14 -1.96
N ASN A 96 -3.33 8.32 -2.58
CA ASN A 96 -3.58 9.60 -1.90
C ASN A 96 -5.08 9.89 -1.65
N GLN A 97 -5.98 9.06 -2.14
CA GLN A 97 -7.40 9.19 -1.82
C GLN A 97 -7.64 8.82 -0.35
N LYS A 98 -8.49 9.62 0.32
CA LYS A 98 -8.89 9.30 1.70
C LYS A 98 -9.55 7.91 1.72
N PRO A 99 -9.14 7.02 2.62
CA PRO A 99 -9.76 5.71 2.72
C PRO A 99 -11.27 5.86 2.95
N PRO A 100 -12.10 5.01 2.35
CA PRO A 100 -13.54 5.05 2.56
C PRO A 100 -13.87 4.80 4.03
N LYS A 101 -14.87 5.55 4.56
CA LYS A 101 -15.33 5.37 5.95
C LYS A 101 -15.81 3.94 6.14
N THR A 102 -15.41 3.33 7.23
CA THR A 102 -15.85 1.98 7.61
C THR A 102 -17.35 1.93 7.91
N THR A 103 -17.97 0.76 7.86
CA THR A 103 -19.37 0.56 8.24
C THR A 103 -19.60 0.97 9.70
N PHE A 104 -18.63 0.71 10.57
CA PHE A 104 -18.66 1.13 11.95
C PHE A 104 -18.67 2.65 12.11
N GLU A 105 -17.77 3.37 11.44
CA GLU A 105 -17.75 4.85 11.45
C GLU A 105 -19.05 5.46 10.92
N LYS A 106 -19.63 4.86 9.88
CA LYS A 106 -20.95 5.27 9.36
C LYS A 106 -22.03 5.06 10.41
N GLY A 107 -22.00 3.94 11.14
CA GLY A 107 -22.94 3.65 12.24
C GLY A 107 -22.83 4.64 13.38
N VAL A 108 -21.61 4.93 13.86
CA VAL A 108 -21.38 5.93 14.92
C VAL A 108 -21.86 7.32 14.50
N ASN A 109 -21.57 7.73 13.25
CA ASN A 109 -22.04 9.00 12.72
C ASN A 109 -23.59 9.04 12.62
N ALA A 110 -24.23 7.94 12.23
CA ALA A 110 -25.69 7.86 12.15
C ALA A 110 -26.34 8.04 13.54
N VAL A 111 -25.83 7.36 14.58
CA VAL A 111 -26.29 7.53 15.96
C VAL A 111 -26.09 8.98 16.42
N SER A 112 -24.93 9.57 16.18
CA SER A 112 -24.65 10.96 16.53
C SER A 112 -25.65 11.94 15.87
N TRP A 113 -25.98 11.73 14.59
CA TRP A 113 -26.98 12.55 13.89
C TRP A 113 -28.40 12.39 14.46
N VAL A 114 -28.78 11.18 14.90
CA VAL A 114 -30.09 10.96 15.57
C VAL A 114 -30.14 11.75 16.88
N LEU A 115 -29.07 11.70 17.69
CA LEU A 115 -28.98 12.45 18.94
C LEU A 115 -29.00 13.95 18.72
N ILE A 116 -28.29 14.46 17.71
CA ILE A 116 -28.29 15.88 17.35
C ILE A 116 -29.71 16.32 16.93
N ARG A 117 -30.43 15.53 16.11
CA ARG A 117 -31.83 15.87 15.71
C ARG A 117 -32.73 15.86 16.92
N PHE A 118 -32.57 14.89 17.83
CA PHE A 118 -33.35 14.85 19.07
C PHE A 118 -33.11 16.09 19.93
N MET A 119 -31.84 16.48 20.11
CA MET A 119 -31.47 17.70 20.83
C MET A 119 -32.06 18.95 20.21
N LEU A 120 -32.02 19.06 18.85
CA LEU A 120 -32.55 20.20 18.12
C LEU A 120 -34.07 20.40 18.30
N VAL A 121 -34.78 19.32 18.59
CA VAL A 121 -36.24 19.38 18.91
C VAL A 121 -36.45 19.63 20.41
N MET A 122 -35.72 18.91 21.27
CA MET A 122 -35.96 18.96 22.72
C MET A 122 -35.54 20.28 23.36
N VAL A 123 -34.41 20.87 22.93
CA VAL A 123 -33.90 22.14 23.51
C VAL A 123 -34.90 23.30 23.33
N PRO A 124 -35.46 23.55 22.14
CA PRO A 124 -36.50 24.54 21.97
C PRO A 124 -37.77 24.26 22.77
N VAL A 125 -38.22 23.00 22.82
CA VAL A 125 -39.41 22.62 23.59
C VAL A 125 -39.20 22.96 25.06
N VAL A 126 -38.08 22.58 25.66
CA VAL A 126 -37.74 22.86 27.06
C VAL A 126 -37.62 24.37 27.29
N LEU A 127 -36.99 25.09 26.37
CA LEU A 127 -36.86 26.56 26.43
C LEU A 127 -38.24 27.21 26.53
N PHE A 128 -39.14 26.89 25.61
CA PHE A 128 -40.49 27.49 25.57
C PHE A 128 -41.33 27.09 26.78
N VAL A 129 -41.32 25.80 27.14
CA VAL A 129 -42.08 25.33 28.31
C VAL A 129 -41.59 26.03 29.58
N ASN A 130 -40.29 26.12 29.85
CA ASN A 130 -39.77 26.82 31.02
C ASN A 130 -40.03 28.33 30.96
N GLY A 131 -39.84 28.97 29.78
CA GLY A 131 -40.06 30.40 29.61
C GLY A 131 -41.49 30.79 29.90
N PHE A 132 -42.48 30.03 29.42
CA PHE A 132 -43.90 30.32 29.66
C PHE A 132 -44.37 29.95 31.06
N THR A 133 -43.82 28.84 31.67
CA THR A 133 -44.28 28.41 33.00
C THR A 133 -43.68 29.22 34.13
N LYS A 134 -42.42 29.65 34.00
CA LYS A 134 -41.70 30.39 35.06
C LYS A 134 -41.64 31.89 34.85
N GLY A 135 -41.91 32.36 33.64
CA GLY A 135 -41.87 33.79 33.29
C GLY A 135 -40.47 34.42 33.22
N ASP A 136 -39.41 33.64 33.54
CA ASP A 136 -38.01 34.07 33.50
C ASP A 136 -37.29 33.44 32.31
N TRP A 137 -37.20 34.19 31.24
CA TRP A 137 -36.59 33.76 29.98
C TRP A 137 -35.08 33.56 30.09
N MET A 138 -34.38 34.30 30.99
CA MET A 138 -32.95 34.16 31.15
C MET A 138 -32.60 32.80 31.82
N GLN A 139 -33.36 32.43 32.86
CA GLN A 139 -33.20 31.13 33.47
C GLN A 139 -33.59 29.99 32.52
N ALA A 140 -34.65 30.18 31.71
CA ALA A 140 -35.05 29.18 30.72
C ALA A 140 -33.97 28.93 29.67
N VAL A 141 -33.31 30.00 29.19
CA VAL A 141 -32.16 29.86 28.25
C VAL A 141 -31.01 29.13 28.89
N LEU A 142 -30.58 29.51 30.10
CA LEU A 142 -29.48 28.83 30.78
C LEU A 142 -29.76 27.36 31.03
N PHE A 143 -31.00 27.02 31.38
CA PHE A 143 -31.44 25.65 31.55
C PHE A 143 -31.44 24.86 30.23
N ALA A 144 -31.95 25.47 29.14
CA ALA A 144 -31.94 24.86 27.83
C ALA A 144 -30.53 24.59 27.30
N ILE A 145 -29.59 25.52 27.52
CA ILE A 145 -28.16 25.31 27.20
C ILE A 145 -27.57 24.16 28.00
N SER A 146 -27.87 24.09 29.30
CA SER A 146 -27.38 22.99 30.16
C SER A 146 -27.87 21.63 29.66
N ILE A 147 -29.12 21.54 29.22
CA ILE A 147 -29.66 20.32 28.61
C ILE A 147 -28.98 20.04 27.26
N ALA A 148 -28.76 21.04 26.43
CA ALA A 148 -28.06 20.87 25.15
C ALA A 148 -26.66 20.27 25.35
N VAL A 149 -25.88 20.79 26.29
CA VAL A 149 -24.56 20.27 26.64
C VAL A 149 -24.66 18.82 27.16
N GLY A 150 -25.62 18.55 28.07
CA GLY A 150 -25.80 17.23 28.66
C GLY A 150 -26.28 16.16 27.67
N LEU A 151 -26.98 16.54 26.61
CA LEU A 151 -27.42 15.64 25.53
C LEU A 151 -26.38 15.43 24.43
N THR A 152 -25.31 16.20 24.43
CA THR A 152 -24.24 16.04 23.44
C THR A 152 -23.48 14.73 23.69
N PRO A 153 -23.36 13.85 22.68
CA PRO A 153 -22.76 12.53 22.87
C PRO A 153 -21.21 12.60 22.88
N GLU A 154 -20.63 13.37 23.78
CA GLU A 154 -19.15 13.58 23.87
C GLU A 154 -18.40 12.32 24.29
N MET A 155 -19.04 11.47 25.06
CA MET A 155 -18.43 10.24 25.62
C MET A 155 -18.32 9.11 24.60
N LEU A 156 -19.15 9.11 23.55
CA LEU A 156 -19.19 8.01 22.57
C LEU A 156 -17.87 7.82 21.82
N PRO A 157 -17.25 8.86 21.23
CA PRO A 157 -15.94 8.74 20.58
C PRO A 157 -14.85 8.28 21.55
N MET A 158 -14.89 8.74 22.79
CA MET A 158 -13.91 8.38 23.83
C MET A 158 -14.00 6.89 24.19
N ILE A 159 -15.22 6.37 24.42
CA ILE A 159 -15.45 4.95 24.73
C ILE A 159 -15.00 4.07 23.56
N VAL A 160 -15.33 4.46 22.33
CA VAL A 160 -14.91 3.75 21.12
C VAL A 160 -13.38 3.71 21.02
N THR A 161 -12.71 4.84 21.18
CA THR A 161 -11.25 4.93 21.10
C THR A 161 -10.57 4.10 22.20
N ALA A 162 -11.09 4.15 23.44
CA ALA A 162 -10.56 3.35 24.53
C ALA A 162 -10.73 1.85 24.28
N SER A 163 -11.88 1.43 23.74
CA SER A 163 -12.14 0.03 23.38
C SER A 163 -11.21 -0.45 22.26
N LEU A 164 -10.99 0.37 21.22
CA LEU A 164 -10.07 0.06 20.14
C LEU A 164 -8.62 -0.01 20.62
N ALA A 165 -8.19 0.92 21.49
CA ALA A 165 -6.86 0.89 22.10
C ALA A 165 -6.63 -0.37 22.92
N LYS A 166 -7.63 -0.80 23.73
CA LYS A 166 -7.57 -2.06 24.46
C LYS A 166 -7.48 -3.26 23.52
N GLY A 167 -8.25 -3.26 22.42
CA GLY A 167 -8.17 -4.29 21.39
C GLY A 167 -6.78 -4.37 20.76
N ALA A 168 -6.19 -3.21 20.39
CA ALA A 168 -4.84 -3.15 19.84
C ALA A 168 -3.78 -3.69 20.80
N LEU A 169 -3.90 -3.39 22.10
CA LEU A 169 -2.99 -3.93 23.13
C LEU A 169 -3.11 -5.44 23.27
N THR A 170 -4.33 -5.98 23.17
CA THR A 170 -4.53 -7.44 23.21
C THR A 170 -3.92 -8.12 21.99
N MET A 171 -4.12 -7.54 20.79
CA MET A 171 -3.53 -8.06 19.55
C MET A 171 -2.00 -7.95 19.55
N SER A 172 -1.44 -6.91 20.15
CA SER A 172 0.01 -6.73 20.28
C SER A 172 0.66 -7.87 21.09
N LYS A 173 -0.02 -8.45 22.07
CA LYS A 173 0.46 -9.62 22.81
C LYS A 173 0.57 -10.86 21.92
N GLU A 174 -0.28 -10.95 20.90
CA GLU A 174 -0.25 -11.98 19.86
C GLU A 174 0.67 -11.59 18.68
N LYS A 175 1.58 -10.64 18.89
CA LYS A 175 2.56 -10.13 17.89
C LYS A 175 1.93 -9.45 16.67
N VAL A 176 0.68 -9.00 16.75
CA VAL A 176 0.00 -8.24 15.71
C VAL A 176 0.07 -6.75 16.03
N ILE A 177 0.68 -5.96 15.15
CA ILE A 177 0.81 -4.50 15.28
C ILE A 177 -0.19 -3.82 14.34
N MET A 178 -1.18 -3.17 14.94
CA MET A 178 -2.18 -2.41 14.18
C MET A 178 -1.68 -1.00 13.86
N LYS A 179 -1.53 -0.67 12.58
CA LYS A 179 -1.16 0.67 12.12
C LYS A 179 -2.34 1.66 12.18
N ASN A 180 -3.57 1.16 12.00
CA ASN A 180 -4.79 1.96 12.06
C ASN A 180 -5.79 1.32 13.00
N LEU A 181 -6.10 2.00 14.12
CA LEU A 181 -7.01 1.49 15.15
C LEU A 181 -8.42 1.22 14.62
N ASN A 182 -8.92 2.05 13.69
CA ASN A 182 -10.26 1.87 13.12
C ASN A 182 -10.39 0.57 12.31
N SER A 183 -9.27 0.01 11.83
CA SER A 183 -9.26 -1.26 11.09
C SER A 183 -9.52 -2.48 11.97
N ILE A 184 -9.37 -2.37 13.29
CA ILE A 184 -9.62 -3.48 14.23
C ILE A 184 -11.05 -3.99 14.12
N GLN A 185 -12.01 -3.07 13.96
CA GLN A 185 -13.43 -3.42 13.81
C GLN A 185 -13.70 -4.23 12.54
N ASN A 186 -12.94 -3.96 11.47
CA ASN A 186 -13.10 -4.66 10.20
C ASN A 186 -12.56 -6.08 10.25
N LEU A 187 -11.53 -6.36 11.06
CA LEU A 187 -10.94 -7.70 11.20
C LEU A 187 -11.96 -8.74 11.66
N GLY A 188 -12.89 -8.35 12.56
CA GLY A 188 -13.95 -9.25 13.07
C GLY A 188 -15.06 -9.57 12.06
N SER A 189 -15.18 -8.82 10.97
CA SER A 189 -16.21 -8.96 9.94
C SER A 189 -15.64 -9.27 8.56
N MET A 190 -14.39 -9.69 8.49
CA MET A 190 -13.67 -9.91 7.25
C MET A 190 -13.89 -11.35 6.77
N ASP A 191 -14.38 -11.50 5.54
CA ASP A 191 -14.59 -12.80 4.88
C ASP A 191 -13.45 -13.16 3.93
N LEU A 192 -12.73 -12.14 3.43
CA LEU A 192 -11.64 -12.29 2.46
C LEU A 192 -10.43 -11.46 2.89
N LEU A 193 -9.28 -12.11 2.99
CA LEU A 193 -7.99 -11.48 3.24
C LEU A 193 -7.13 -11.53 1.98
N CYS A 194 -6.83 -10.35 1.40
CA CYS A 194 -5.86 -10.23 0.33
C CYS A 194 -4.50 -9.84 0.94
N THR A 195 -3.49 -10.64 0.69
CA THR A 195 -2.13 -10.39 1.17
C THR A 195 -1.13 -10.54 0.04
N ASP A 196 -0.03 -9.81 0.13
CA ASP A 196 1.10 -10.00 -0.76
C ASP A 196 1.85 -11.30 -0.39
N LYS A 197 2.46 -11.94 -1.39
CA LYS A 197 3.25 -13.16 -1.21
C LYS A 197 4.67 -12.81 -0.74
N THR A 198 5.36 -11.97 -1.50
CA THR A 198 6.79 -11.73 -1.35
C THR A 198 7.07 -10.80 -0.17
N GLY A 199 7.91 -11.23 0.77
CA GLY A 199 8.23 -10.46 1.99
C GLY A 199 7.11 -10.38 3.03
N THR A 200 5.92 -10.95 2.75
CA THR A 200 4.77 -11.01 3.66
C THR A 200 4.47 -12.43 4.09
N LEU A 201 4.16 -13.32 3.16
CA LEU A 201 3.97 -14.76 3.42
C LEU A 201 5.28 -15.52 3.34
N THR A 202 6.22 -15.04 2.53
CA THR A 202 7.55 -15.60 2.37
C THR A 202 8.60 -14.69 3.02
N GLN A 203 9.70 -15.27 3.46
CA GLN A 203 10.89 -14.51 3.80
C GLN A 203 11.56 -14.13 2.47
N ASP A 204 12.04 -12.89 2.36
CA ASP A 204 12.81 -12.44 1.20
C ASP A 204 14.25 -12.97 1.27
N LYS A 205 14.33 -14.31 1.33
CA LYS A 205 15.57 -15.08 1.42
C LYS A 205 15.48 -16.31 0.54
N VAL A 206 16.52 -16.58 -0.20
CA VAL A 206 16.73 -17.86 -0.87
C VAL A 206 17.50 -18.77 0.09
N ILE A 207 17.01 -19.98 0.28
CA ILE A 207 17.62 -20.99 1.16
C ILE A 207 17.90 -22.21 0.31
N LEU A 208 19.14 -22.71 0.36
CA LEU A 208 19.48 -23.97 -0.27
C LEU A 208 18.82 -25.12 0.51
N GLU A 209 17.92 -25.86 -0.14
CA GLU A 209 17.21 -26.98 0.49
C GLU A 209 17.83 -28.32 0.10
N TYR A 210 18.18 -28.49 -1.17
CA TYR A 210 18.80 -29.73 -1.69
C TYR A 210 19.95 -29.43 -2.64
N HIS A 211 20.94 -30.33 -2.70
CA HIS A 211 22.06 -30.29 -3.63
C HIS A 211 22.18 -31.64 -4.36
N LEU A 212 21.28 -31.81 -5.33
CA LEU A 212 21.05 -33.09 -6.02
C LEU A 212 21.90 -33.22 -7.27
N ASN A 213 22.34 -34.46 -7.55
CA ASN A 213 22.96 -34.85 -8.82
C ASN A 213 21.89 -35.12 -9.89
N VAL A 214 22.31 -35.52 -11.09
CA VAL A 214 21.42 -35.81 -12.22
C VAL A 214 20.48 -37.01 -11.99
N ASP A 215 20.79 -37.86 -11.01
CA ASP A 215 19.98 -39.01 -10.62
C ASP A 215 19.01 -38.69 -9.49
N GLY A 216 19.01 -37.43 -8.98
CA GLY A 216 18.15 -36.98 -7.89
C GLY A 216 18.65 -37.37 -6.49
N ALA A 217 19.89 -37.81 -6.34
CA ALA A 217 20.53 -38.11 -5.06
C ALA A 217 21.38 -36.93 -4.58
N GLU A 218 21.46 -36.72 -3.26
CA GLU A 218 22.34 -35.71 -2.69
C GLU A 218 23.80 -35.97 -3.02
N ASP A 219 24.51 -34.93 -3.44
CA ASP A 219 25.94 -35.03 -3.85
C ASP A 219 26.68 -33.75 -3.44
N ASP A 220 27.61 -33.92 -2.47
CA ASP A 220 28.45 -32.85 -1.96
C ASP A 220 29.32 -32.17 -3.03
N ARG A 221 29.60 -32.85 -4.15
CA ARG A 221 30.33 -32.25 -5.27
C ARG A 221 29.50 -31.14 -5.92
N VAL A 222 28.18 -31.32 -6.05
CA VAL A 222 27.28 -30.31 -6.58
C VAL A 222 27.30 -29.07 -5.68
N LEU A 223 27.18 -29.26 -4.37
CA LEU A 223 27.28 -28.20 -3.38
C LEU A 223 28.61 -27.45 -3.47
N ARG A 224 29.72 -28.19 -3.51
CA ARG A 224 31.06 -27.61 -3.64
C ARG A 224 31.24 -26.78 -4.91
N HIS A 225 30.71 -27.23 -6.06
CA HIS A 225 30.83 -26.50 -7.30
C HIS A 225 29.90 -25.24 -7.30
N ALA A 226 28.72 -25.36 -6.74
CA ALA A 226 27.81 -24.21 -6.57
C ALA A 226 28.48 -23.14 -5.69
N PHE A 227 29.02 -23.53 -4.53
CA PHE A 227 29.76 -22.63 -3.64
C PHE A 227 30.95 -21.96 -4.33
N LEU A 228 31.77 -22.70 -5.05
CA LEU A 228 32.90 -22.12 -5.77
C LEU A 228 32.46 -21.14 -6.86
N ASN A 229 31.38 -21.45 -7.58
CA ASN A 229 30.83 -20.56 -8.59
C ASN A 229 30.37 -19.23 -7.95
N SER A 230 29.60 -19.29 -6.88
CA SER A 230 29.10 -18.11 -6.18
C SER A 230 30.21 -17.32 -5.46
N TRP A 231 31.24 -18.03 -4.94
CA TRP A 231 32.38 -17.39 -4.27
C TRP A 231 33.24 -16.57 -5.22
N PHE A 232 33.57 -17.14 -6.39
CA PHE A 232 34.43 -16.51 -7.38
C PHE A 232 33.69 -15.66 -8.40
N GLN A 233 32.39 -15.55 -8.29
CA GLN A 233 31.60 -14.69 -9.19
C GLN A 233 32.05 -13.23 -9.06
N THR A 234 32.41 -12.64 -10.20
CA THR A 234 32.79 -11.23 -10.29
C THR A 234 31.57 -10.41 -10.69
N GLY A 235 31.11 -9.53 -9.81
CA GLY A 235 29.94 -8.67 -10.04
C GLY A 235 29.03 -8.57 -8.81
N LEU A 236 27.80 -8.11 -9.06
CA LEU A 236 26.78 -8.07 -8.00
C LEU A 236 26.29 -9.49 -7.70
N LYS A 237 26.51 -9.91 -6.46
CA LYS A 237 25.94 -11.16 -5.95
C LYS A 237 24.44 -11.03 -5.82
N ASN A 238 23.71 -12.01 -6.33
CA ASN A 238 22.25 -12.09 -6.16
C ASN A 238 21.89 -12.93 -4.92
N LEU A 239 20.60 -13.06 -4.63
CA LEU A 239 20.13 -13.81 -3.46
C LEU A 239 20.49 -15.30 -3.53
N ILE A 240 20.61 -15.87 -4.74
CA ILE A 240 21.01 -17.27 -4.95
C ILE A 240 22.48 -17.47 -4.60
N ASP A 241 23.35 -16.47 -4.88
CA ASP A 241 24.77 -16.55 -4.54
C ASP A 241 25.06 -16.42 -3.04
N LEU A 242 24.06 -15.95 -2.27
CA LEU A 242 24.11 -15.74 -0.83
C LEU A 242 23.41 -16.86 -0.03
N ALA A 243 22.68 -17.74 -0.71
CA ALA A 243 21.98 -18.89 -0.13
C ALA A 243 22.94 -20.07 0.26
#